data_1dff99ef83fa2ce939330378859dd539
#
_entry.id   1dff99ef83fa2ce939330378859dd539
#
_cell.length_a   1.000
_cell.length_b   1.000
_cell.length_c   1.000
_cell.angle_alpha   90.00
_cell.angle_beta   90.00
_cell.angle_gamma   90.00
#
_symmetry.space_group_name_H-M   'P 1'
#
loop_
_entity.id
_entity.type
_entity.pdbx_description
1 polymer ?
#
loop_
_entity_poly.entity_id
_entity_poly.type
_entity_poly.pdbx_seq_one_letter_code
_entity_poly.pdbx_strand_id
1 'polypeptide(L)'
;MDLIVRVKEIRGQCSVYQVGNSFILKEGYKLVSKIPLCMHSLASLLPHYNALMVSEPDQWGLAGKEDPTKAYVQCLDACSYTGGGTAIFEISRVK
;
A
#
# COMPACT_ATOMS: atom_id res chain seq x y z
N MET A 1 11.85 9.08 -8.83
CA MET A 1 11.80 8.29 -7.60
C MET A 1 10.50 7.51 -7.57
N ASP A 2 10.57 6.26 -7.22
CA ASP A 2 9.43 5.34 -7.32
C ASP A 2 9.09 4.75 -5.98
N LEU A 3 7.83 4.36 -5.82
CA LEU A 3 7.39 3.55 -4.68
C LEU A 3 6.95 2.18 -5.18
N ILE A 4 7.43 1.12 -4.53
CA ILE A 4 6.93 -0.22 -4.74
C ILE A 4 5.92 -0.51 -3.65
N VAL A 5 4.71 -0.88 -4.04
CA VAL A 5 3.63 -1.25 -3.14
C VAL A 5 3.45 -2.76 -3.24
N ARG A 6 3.59 -3.46 -2.11
CA ARG A 6 3.45 -4.91 -2.06
C ARG A 6 2.38 -5.31 -1.07
N VAL A 7 1.55 -6.26 -1.46
CA VAL A 7 0.55 -6.83 -0.55
C VAL A 7 1.28 -7.75 0.43
N LYS A 8 1.38 -7.31 1.68
CA LYS A 8 2.13 -7.99 2.74
C LYS A 8 1.27 -9.01 3.47
N GLU A 9 0.01 -8.68 3.69
CA GLU A 9 -0.91 -9.50 4.46
C GLU A 9 -2.33 -9.24 3.98
N ILE A 10 -3.19 -10.24 4.06
CA ILE A 10 -4.62 -10.10 3.80
C ILE A 10 -5.37 -10.70 4.98
N ARG A 11 -6.30 -9.95 5.54
CA ARG A 11 -7.25 -10.41 6.55
C ARG A 11 -8.59 -10.60 5.87
N GLY A 12 -9.29 -11.68 6.19
CA GLY A 12 -10.54 -12.01 5.52
C GLY A 12 -10.29 -12.50 4.10
N GLN A 13 -11.20 -12.16 3.19
CA GLN A 13 -11.12 -12.60 1.79
C GLN A 13 -11.14 -11.40 0.86
N CYS A 14 -10.00 -11.10 0.24
CA CYS A 14 -9.90 -10.07 -0.76
C CYS A 14 -10.10 -10.68 -2.15
N SER A 15 -11.06 -10.16 -2.91
CA SER A 15 -11.37 -10.66 -4.24
C SER A 15 -10.45 -10.10 -5.33
N VAL A 16 -9.56 -9.17 -5.00
CA VAL A 16 -8.69 -8.51 -5.97
C VAL A 16 -7.23 -8.96 -5.84
N TYR A 17 -6.70 -8.97 -4.60
CA TYR A 17 -5.28 -9.22 -4.38
C TYR A 17 -4.98 -10.59 -3.79
N GLN A 18 -3.73 -11.01 -4.01
CA GLN A 18 -3.10 -12.12 -3.31
C GLN A 18 -1.84 -11.59 -2.62
N VAL A 19 -1.47 -12.19 -1.49
CA VAL A 19 -0.21 -11.85 -0.79
C VAL A 19 0.95 -12.01 -1.76
N GLY A 20 1.83 -11.01 -1.80
CA GLY A 20 2.96 -10.98 -2.71
C GLY A 20 2.72 -10.20 -4.00
N ASN A 21 1.47 -9.87 -4.35
CA ASN A 21 1.20 -8.97 -5.47
C ASN A 21 1.90 -7.64 -5.24
N SER A 22 2.35 -7.01 -6.31
CA SER A 22 3.00 -5.70 -6.22
C SER A 22 2.67 -4.84 -7.42
N PHE A 23 2.78 -3.52 -7.22
CA PHE A 23 2.66 -2.55 -8.29
C PHE A 23 3.53 -1.34 -7.94
N ILE A 24 3.70 -0.44 -8.88
CA ILE A 24 4.65 0.67 -8.76
C ILE A 24 3.93 1.99 -8.96
N LEU A 25 4.22 2.94 -8.05
CA LEU A 25 3.85 4.35 -8.22
C LEU A 25 5.09 5.05 -8.74
N LYS A 26 5.09 5.37 -10.03
CA LYS A 26 6.30 5.75 -10.76
C LYS A 26 6.34 7.25 -11.01
N GLU A 27 7.50 7.83 -10.77
CA GLU A 27 7.80 9.22 -11.11
C GLU A 27 6.90 10.25 -10.44
N GLY A 28 6.15 9.84 -9.42
CA GLY A 28 5.26 10.74 -8.69
C GLY A 28 3.87 10.89 -9.26
N TYR A 29 3.58 10.29 -10.43
CA TYR A 29 2.26 10.46 -11.05
C TYR A 29 1.79 9.29 -11.91
N LYS A 30 2.64 8.28 -12.13
CA LYS A 30 2.26 7.13 -12.96
C LYS A 30 1.97 5.92 -12.09
N LEU A 31 0.87 5.24 -12.39
CA LEU A 31 0.52 3.98 -11.76
C LEU A 31 0.83 2.85 -12.75
N VAL A 32 1.76 1.97 -12.40
CA VAL A 32 2.17 0.86 -13.28
C VAL A 32 1.84 -0.45 -12.59
N SER A 33 0.98 -1.25 -13.23
CA SER A 33 0.55 -2.52 -12.67
C SER A 33 0.25 -3.53 -13.76
N LYS A 34 0.57 -4.80 -13.49
CA LYS A 34 0.21 -5.94 -14.36
C LYS A 34 -1.04 -6.64 -13.86
N ILE A 35 -1.61 -6.19 -12.74
CA ILE A 35 -2.79 -6.79 -12.13
C ILE A 35 -3.86 -5.72 -11.96
N PRO A 36 -5.14 -6.11 -11.86
CA PRO A 36 -6.19 -5.18 -11.49
C PRO A 36 -5.91 -4.59 -10.12
N LEU A 37 -6.26 -3.32 -9.93
CA LEU A 37 -6.08 -2.62 -8.65
C LEU A 37 -7.44 -2.30 -8.06
N CYS A 38 -7.55 -2.48 -6.75
CA CYS A 38 -8.77 -2.22 -6.01
C CYS A 38 -8.92 -0.72 -5.73
N MET A 39 -10.07 -0.17 -6.04
CA MET A 39 -10.35 1.25 -5.79
C MET A 39 -10.33 1.59 -4.31
N HIS A 40 -10.73 0.66 -3.44
CA HIS A 40 -10.66 0.86 -1.98
C HIS A 40 -9.21 1.02 -1.51
N SER A 41 -8.31 0.19 -2.05
CA SER A 41 -6.89 0.29 -1.68
C SER A 41 -6.26 1.57 -2.21
N LEU A 42 -6.61 1.97 -3.43
CA LEU A 42 -6.10 3.22 -3.99
C LEU A 42 -6.59 4.43 -3.18
N ALA A 43 -7.81 4.39 -2.68
CA ALA A 43 -8.32 5.45 -1.81
C ALA A 43 -7.51 5.58 -0.51
N SER A 44 -6.89 4.50 -0.04
CA SER A 44 -6.02 4.53 1.14
C SER A 44 -4.59 4.94 0.79
N LEU A 45 -4.10 4.60 -0.41
CA LEU A 45 -2.72 4.81 -0.81
C LEU A 45 -2.49 6.21 -1.40
N LEU A 46 -3.37 6.65 -2.30
CA LEU A 46 -3.15 7.88 -3.06
C LEU A 46 -3.04 9.14 -2.20
N PRO A 47 -3.77 9.30 -1.09
CA PRO A 47 -3.59 10.48 -0.25
C PRO A 47 -2.21 10.62 0.38
N HIS A 48 -1.44 9.53 0.46
CA HIS A 48 -0.17 9.51 1.20
C HIS A 48 1.07 9.29 0.32
N TYR A 49 0.90 8.88 -0.93
CA TYR A 49 2.05 8.43 -1.71
C TYR A 49 3.06 9.55 -1.98
N ASN A 50 2.60 10.77 -2.20
CA ASN A 50 3.51 11.88 -2.45
C ASN A 50 4.40 12.16 -1.23
N ALA A 51 3.81 12.13 -0.04
CA ALA A 51 4.57 12.32 1.19
C ALA A 51 5.62 11.22 1.37
N LEU A 52 5.24 9.97 1.08
CA LEU A 52 6.16 8.83 1.22
C LEU A 52 7.28 8.83 0.18
N MET A 53 7.12 9.52 -0.92
CA MET A 53 8.19 9.68 -1.92
C MET A 53 9.31 10.59 -1.45
N VAL A 54 8.99 11.62 -0.70
CA VAL A 54 9.92 12.71 -0.39
C VAL A 54 10.29 12.81 1.09
N SER A 55 9.69 12.03 1.96
CA SER A 55 9.97 12.08 3.40
C SER A 55 9.97 10.69 4.00
N GLU A 56 10.51 10.58 5.22
CA GLU A 56 10.58 9.30 5.90
C GLU A 56 9.21 8.91 6.47
N PRO A 57 8.88 7.61 6.45
CA PRO A 57 7.56 7.14 6.91
C PRO A 57 7.21 7.52 8.35
N ASP A 58 8.21 7.63 9.24
CA ASP A 58 7.98 7.96 10.64
C ASP A 58 7.41 9.36 10.84
N GLN A 59 7.66 10.26 9.90
CA GLN A 59 7.09 11.61 9.95
C GLN A 59 5.56 11.60 9.81
N TRP A 60 5.01 10.51 9.30
CA TRP A 60 3.58 10.35 9.05
C TRP A 60 2.95 9.27 9.92
N GLY A 61 3.74 8.69 10.86
CA GLY A 61 3.25 7.64 11.72
C GLY A 61 3.01 6.31 11.02
N LEU A 62 3.65 6.10 9.87
CA LEU A 62 3.42 4.93 9.04
C LEU A 62 4.61 3.99 8.96
N ALA A 63 5.69 4.28 9.69
CA ALA A 63 6.92 3.48 9.63
C ALA A 63 6.72 2.09 10.20
N GLY A 64 7.37 1.12 9.55
CA GLY A 64 7.42 -0.25 10.07
C GLY A 64 8.18 -0.31 11.38
N LYS A 65 7.66 -1.09 12.34
CA LYS A 65 8.29 -1.25 13.65
C LYS A 65 9.59 -2.02 13.58
N GLU A 66 9.77 -2.85 12.56
CA GLU A 66 10.98 -3.65 12.36
C GLU A 66 11.90 -3.04 11.32
N ASP A 67 11.32 -2.33 10.34
CA ASP A 67 12.10 -1.62 9.32
C ASP A 67 11.46 -0.26 9.09
N PRO A 68 12.00 0.79 9.73
CA PRO A 68 11.39 2.12 9.65
C PRO A 68 11.55 2.80 8.28
N THR A 69 12.34 2.23 7.37
CA THR A 69 12.44 2.77 6.00
C THR A 69 11.23 2.40 5.14
N LYS A 70 10.41 1.46 5.61
CA LYS A 70 9.21 1.01 4.91
C LYS A 70 7.96 1.57 5.58
N ALA A 71 6.98 1.93 4.76
CA ALA A 71 5.69 2.39 5.26
C ALA A 71 4.66 1.27 5.15
N TYR A 72 3.67 1.29 6.03
CA TYR A 72 2.57 0.33 6.03
C TYR A 72 1.24 1.06 6.02
N VAL A 73 0.41 0.71 5.05
CA VAL A 73 -0.94 1.28 4.87
C VAL A 73 -1.89 0.12 4.60
N GLN A 74 -3.12 0.24 5.04
CA GLN A 74 -4.10 -0.81 4.78
C GLN A 74 -5.28 -0.29 3.98
N CYS A 75 -5.94 -1.21 3.28
CA CYS A 75 -7.21 -0.98 2.61
C CYS A 75 -8.26 -0.49 3.62
N LEU A 76 -9.20 0.32 3.17
CA LEU A 76 -10.22 0.90 4.04
C LEU A 76 -11.33 -0.09 4.44
N ASP A 77 -11.37 -1.29 3.89
CA ASP A 77 -12.40 -2.28 4.21
C ASP A 77 -12.21 -2.82 5.62
N ALA A 78 -13.19 -2.59 6.48
CA ALA A 78 -13.20 -3.13 7.84
C ALA A 78 -13.77 -4.55 7.82
N CYS A 79 -12.97 -5.51 7.38
CA CYS A 79 -13.44 -6.85 7.03
C CYS A 79 -14.13 -7.61 8.16
N SER A 80 -13.79 -7.34 9.42
CA SER A 80 -14.49 -7.98 10.53
C SER A 80 -15.94 -7.52 10.67
N TYR A 81 -16.32 -6.45 9.99
CA TYR A 81 -17.69 -5.93 9.98
C TYR A 81 -18.37 -6.08 8.63
N THR A 82 -17.61 -6.05 7.54
CA THR A 82 -18.18 -6.11 6.19
C THR A 82 -18.27 -7.53 5.64
N GLY A 83 -17.48 -8.45 6.21
CA GLY A 83 -17.33 -9.78 5.65
C GLY A 83 -16.45 -9.85 4.42
N GLY A 84 -15.80 -8.74 4.08
CA GLY A 84 -14.87 -8.68 2.95
C GLY A 84 -13.43 -8.98 3.34
N GLY A 85 -12.48 -8.26 2.77
CA GLY A 85 -11.07 -8.44 3.05
C GLY A 85 -10.34 -7.13 3.22
N THR A 86 -9.31 -7.13 4.08
CA THR A 86 -8.42 -6.00 4.29
C THR A 86 -7.02 -6.38 3.84
N ALA A 87 -6.53 -5.73 2.80
CA ALA A 87 -5.15 -5.89 2.35
C ALA A 87 -4.26 -4.90 3.09
N ILE A 88 -3.10 -5.36 3.55
CA ILE A 88 -2.09 -4.55 4.19
C ILE A 88 -0.92 -4.43 3.23
N PHE A 89 -0.51 -3.20 2.95
CA PHE A 89 0.53 -2.91 1.96
C PHE A 89 1.82 -2.46 2.64
N GLU A 90 2.91 -3.00 2.16
CA GLU A 90 4.26 -2.54 2.48
C GLU A 90 4.73 -1.65 1.33
N ILE A 91 5.16 -0.45 1.66
CA ILE A 91 5.57 0.54 0.66
C ILE A 91 7.05 0.82 0.84
N SER A 92 7.81 0.61 -0.24
CA SER A 92 9.26 0.81 -0.26
C SER A 92 9.60 1.88 -1.27
N ARG A 93 10.52 2.77 -0.89
CA ARG A 93 11.03 3.80 -1.79
C ARG A 93 12.20 3.24 -2.58
N VAL A 94 12.16 3.43 -3.88
CA VAL A 94 13.22 3.01 -4.80
C VAL A 94 13.84 4.24 -5.43
N LYS A 95 15.12 4.30 -5.38
CA LYS A 95 15.88 5.42 -5.95
C LYS A 95 16.24 5.16 -7.40
#